data_f9abdd1a45d10d895d5bed00d659da50
#
_entry.id   f9abdd1a45d10d895d5bed00d659da50
#
_cell.length_a   1.000
_cell.length_b   1.000
_cell.length_c   1.000
_cell.angle_alpha   90.00
_cell.angle_beta   90.00
_cell.angle_gamma   90.00
#
_symmetry.space_group_name_H-M   'P 1'
#
loop_
_entity.id
_entity.type
_entity.pdbx_description
1 polymer ?
#
loop_
_entity_poly.entity_id
_entity_poly.type
_entity_poly.pdbx_seq_one_letter_code
_entity_poly.pdbx_strand_id
1 'polypeptide(L)'
;GEWVRLEFPASELGLDDGSVITGLAASMQAGSEAAVVHWGPVSVLREGASAPAWLEDFNAWIAAESSVAGRHLPPALQAILATNPDRKPSPDPRLEAYWRAEIASSGLAATRRDRIEIARLEEGIERIETGMPEVPVLREQPAGERRTTTILERGDWRSPGKVVAAGVPGFLHALPSDAVSSPTRLALARWIVDERNPLTARVHVNRVWERLFGQGLVETLEDFGTQGVPPIHQGLLDHLAIRFMEGGWSHKDLCREIVTSATYRQSSAMSEATVARDPDNRLLARGPRFRLEAEAIRDSALQASGLRSPKMHGPPVYPPQPDGVWQIVYSGERWDTAEDDSRYRRGIYTFWRRTAPYPSMVAFDAGSRETCVARRIRTNTPLQALVTLNDEAFIEAAGGLAGRAWSETRGTGELDRALRLAIA
;
A
#
# COMPACT_ATOMS: atom_id res chain seq x y z
N GLY A 1 26.46 10.60 11.07
CA GLY A 1 27.80 10.58 10.51
C GLY A 1 28.54 9.31 10.89
N GLU A 2 29.14 8.64 9.94
CA GLU A 2 29.90 7.41 10.20
C GLU A 2 31.28 7.77 10.77
N TRP A 3 31.66 7.09 11.84
CA TRP A 3 33.05 7.07 12.30
C TRP A 3 33.82 6.09 11.45
N VAL A 4 34.79 6.59 10.69
CA VAL A 4 35.69 5.74 9.90
C VAL A 4 37.05 5.71 10.60
N ARG A 5 37.52 4.52 10.97
CA ARG A 5 38.90 4.34 11.41
C ARG A 5 39.78 4.33 10.18
N LEU A 6 40.67 5.31 10.11
CA LEU A 6 41.69 5.36 9.06
C LEU A 6 42.96 4.75 9.63
N GLU A 7 43.43 3.66 9.05
CA GLU A 7 44.71 3.04 9.35
C GLU A 7 45.63 3.23 8.14
N PHE A 8 46.73 3.87 8.36
CA PHE A 8 47.76 4.05 7.33
C PHE A 8 49.03 3.33 7.80
N PRO A 9 49.69 2.51 6.98
CA PRO A 9 51.04 2.02 7.26
C PRO A 9 52.01 3.19 7.47
N ALA A 10 52.83 3.14 8.48
CA ALA A 10 53.82 4.22 8.78
C ALA A 10 54.69 4.57 7.56
N SER A 11 54.97 3.59 6.72
CA SER A 11 55.70 3.75 5.48
C SER A 11 54.98 4.61 4.44
N GLU A 12 53.65 4.59 4.39
CA GLU A 12 52.87 5.44 3.49
C GLU A 12 52.83 6.91 3.94
N LEU A 13 53.02 7.14 5.24
CA LEU A 13 53.14 8.46 5.84
C LEU A 13 54.59 8.98 5.87
N GLY A 14 55.56 8.23 5.35
CA GLY A 14 56.94 8.58 5.41
C GLY A 14 57.56 8.62 6.80
N LEU A 15 56.96 7.85 7.73
CA LEU A 15 57.41 7.76 9.12
C LEU A 15 58.41 6.62 9.27
N ASP A 16 59.57 6.94 9.86
CA ASP A 16 60.62 5.95 10.26
C ASP A 16 60.76 5.90 11.78
N ASP A 17 61.67 5.05 12.25
CA ASP A 17 61.95 4.77 13.68
C ASP A 17 62.56 5.97 14.42
N GLY A 18 62.22 7.15 14.14
CA GLY A 18 62.69 8.37 14.81
C GLY A 18 61.80 9.56 14.52
N SER A 19 60.79 9.32 13.70
CA SER A 19 59.87 10.38 13.32
C SER A 19 58.98 10.81 14.49
N VAL A 20 58.86 12.12 14.68
CA VAL A 20 57.96 12.73 15.66
C VAL A 20 56.77 13.34 14.92
N ILE A 21 55.56 12.85 15.23
CA ILE A 21 54.34 13.40 14.67
C ILE A 21 53.95 14.65 15.44
N THR A 22 54.05 15.80 14.80
CA THR A 22 53.70 17.11 15.39
C THR A 22 52.26 17.56 15.09
N GLY A 23 51.57 16.87 14.19
CA GLY A 23 50.17 17.12 13.87
C GLY A 23 49.69 16.24 12.72
N LEU A 24 48.40 16.00 12.68
CA LEU A 24 47.69 15.36 11.56
C LEU A 24 46.69 16.36 10.98
N ALA A 25 46.74 16.54 9.67
CA ALA A 25 45.76 17.34 8.93
C ALA A 25 45.10 16.44 7.87
N ALA A 26 43.79 16.42 7.86
CA ALA A 26 43.04 15.79 6.77
C ALA A 26 42.27 16.85 5.99
N SER A 27 42.38 16.78 4.68
CA SER A 27 41.58 17.62 3.77
C SER A 27 40.55 16.77 3.06
N MET A 28 39.29 17.22 3.04
CA MET A 28 38.29 16.61 2.19
C MET A 28 38.33 17.27 0.80
N GLN A 29 38.59 16.47 -0.21
CA GLN A 29 38.41 16.89 -1.61
C GLN A 29 37.11 16.35 -2.15
N ALA A 30 36.23 17.28 -2.53
CA ALA A 30 34.93 17.10 -3.17
C ALA A 30 33.72 16.73 -2.29
N GLY A 31 32.73 17.62 -2.34
CA GLY A 31 31.36 17.48 -1.80
C GLY A 31 30.76 18.87 -1.62
N SER A 32 29.58 19.08 -2.16
CA SER A 32 28.89 20.39 -2.12
C SER A 32 28.10 20.65 -0.84
N GLU A 33 28.21 19.81 0.18
CA GLU A 33 27.52 19.98 1.47
C GLU A 33 28.52 20.08 2.61
N ALA A 34 28.22 20.96 3.56
CA ALA A 34 29.04 21.16 4.76
C ALA A 34 28.97 19.93 5.66
N ALA A 35 29.99 19.10 5.61
CA ALA A 35 30.12 17.97 6.53
C ALA A 35 30.90 18.40 7.76
N VAL A 36 30.34 18.11 8.96
CA VAL A 36 31.04 18.28 10.23
C VAL A 36 31.81 17.00 10.51
N VAL A 37 33.14 17.10 10.52
CA VAL A 37 34.02 15.97 10.84
C VAL A 37 34.43 16.06 12.31
N HIS A 38 34.06 15.06 13.10
CA HIS A 38 34.54 14.93 14.46
C HIS A 38 35.74 14.00 14.49
N TRP A 39 36.84 14.48 15.07
CA TRP A 39 38.04 13.69 15.25
C TRP A 39 38.01 12.98 16.61
N GLY A 40 38.13 11.67 16.59
CA GLY A 40 38.37 10.87 17.81
C GLY A 40 39.84 10.90 18.23
N PRO A 41 40.18 10.24 19.32
CA PRO A 41 41.60 10.13 19.77
C PRO A 41 42.42 9.46 18.68
N VAL A 42 43.53 10.12 18.29
CA VAL A 42 44.49 9.58 17.35
C VAL A 42 45.57 8.84 18.16
N SER A 43 45.76 7.57 17.87
CA SER A 43 46.83 6.76 18.49
C SER A 43 47.71 6.18 17.39
N VAL A 44 49.02 6.21 17.64
CA VAL A 44 50.01 5.52 16.79
C VAL A 44 50.38 4.22 17.49
N LEU A 45 50.09 3.10 16.85
CA LEU A 45 50.43 1.77 17.34
C LEU A 45 51.67 1.29 16.60
N ARG A 46 52.70 0.94 17.39
CA ARG A 46 53.92 0.29 16.86
C ARG A 46 53.63 -1.18 16.70
N GLU A 47 54.02 -1.76 15.57
CA GLU A 47 53.93 -3.22 15.35
C GLU A 47 54.69 -3.96 16.44
N GLY A 48 54.04 -4.87 17.17
CA GLY A 48 54.60 -5.61 18.31
C GLY A 48 54.52 -4.91 19.68
N ALA A 49 53.97 -3.70 19.78
CA ALA A 49 53.68 -3.06 21.07
C ALA A 49 52.38 -3.64 21.67
N SER A 50 52.39 -3.92 22.97
CA SER A 50 51.16 -4.26 23.70
C SER A 50 50.22 -3.08 23.68
N ALA A 51 48.91 -3.35 23.52
CA ALA A 51 47.88 -2.31 23.56
C ALA A 51 48.01 -1.48 24.83
N PRO A 52 47.84 -0.15 24.78
CA PRO A 52 47.85 0.70 25.96
C PRO A 52 46.87 0.22 27.02
N ALA A 53 47.25 0.18 28.28
CA ALA A 53 46.41 -0.31 29.38
C ALA A 53 45.03 0.33 29.43
N TRP A 54 44.89 1.58 28.99
CA TRP A 54 43.60 2.30 28.95
C TRP A 54 42.62 1.78 27.89
N LEU A 55 43.08 0.94 26.95
CA LEU A 55 42.16 0.26 26.03
C LEU A 55 41.49 -0.97 26.65
N GLU A 56 42.11 -1.56 27.68
CA GLU A 56 41.67 -2.81 28.30
C GLU A 56 41.18 -2.63 29.74
N ASP A 57 41.57 -1.52 30.40
CA ASP A 57 41.18 -1.21 31.77
C ASP A 57 40.51 0.17 31.86
N PHE A 58 39.24 0.17 32.28
CA PHE A 58 38.45 1.37 32.49
C PHE A 58 39.10 2.35 33.50
N ASN A 59 39.69 1.87 34.57
CA ASN A 59 40.30 2.73 35.55
C ASN A 59 41.59 3.39 35.00
N ALA A 60 42.35 2.69 34.20
CA ALA A 60 43.50 3.27 33.50
C ALA A 60 43.06 4.33 32.49
N TRP A 61 41.94 4.13 31.80
CA TRP A 61 41.36 5.10 30.90
C TRP A 61 40.87 6.37 31.65
N ILE A 62 40.14 6.23 32.76
CA ILE A 62 39.71 7.34 33.59
C ILE A 62 40.90 8.13 34.10
N ALA A 63 41.96 7.48 34.52
CA ALA A 63 43.17 8.16 34.97
C ALA A 63 43.84 8.97 33.85
N ALA A 64 43.91 8.40 32.65
CA ALA A 64 44.43 9.07 31.46
C ALA A 64 43.58 10.31 31.10
N GLU A 65 42.25 10.18 31.04
CA GLU A 65 41.33 11.29 30.72
C GLU A 65 41.35 12.36 31.79
N SER A 66 41.42 11.98 33.04
CA SER A 66 41.52 12.93 34.17
C SER A 66 42.79 13.79 34.08
N SER A 67 43.91 13.22 33.59
CA SER A 67 45.17 13.95 33.42
C SER A 67 45.10 15.05 32.35
N VAL A 68 44.20 14.94 31.40
CA VAL A 68 43.96 15.94 30.35
C VAL A 68 42.64 16.70 30.49
N ALA A 69 42.03 16.62 31.69
CA ALA A 69 40.74 17.23 32.01
C ALA A 69 39.60 16.82 31.08
N GLY A 70 39.66 15.60 30.52
CA GLY A 70 38.63 15.04 29.67
C GLY A 70 38.42 15.76 28.35
N ARG A 71 39.42 16.46 27.81
CA ARG A 71 39.31 17.32 26.60
C ARG A 71 38.76 16.58 25.37
N HIS A 72 38.88 15.25 25.39
CA HIS A 72 38.43 14.39 24.25
C HIS A 72 37.01 13.86 24.45
N LEU A 73 36.38 14.13 25.59
CA LEU A 73 35.04 13.64 25.91
C LEU A 73 33.94 14.59 25.43
N PRO A 74 32.75 14.10 25.15
CA PRO A 74 31.58 14.95 24.99
C PRO A 74 31.37 15.88 26.21
N PRO A 75 30.89 17.11 26.04
CA PRO A 75 30.75 18.08 27.11
C PRO A 75 30.00 17.58 28.35
N ALA A 76 28.99 16.73 28.15
CA ALA A 76 28.22 16.12 29.24
C ALA A 76 29.07 15.18 30.10
N LEU A 77 30.04 14.47 29.51
CA LEU A 77 30.94 13.56 30.20
C LEU A 77 32.14 14.29 30.82
N GLN A 78 32.59 15.40 30.21
CA GLN A 78 33.60 16.29 30.80
C GLN A 78 33.09 16.88 32.14
N ALA A 79 31.82 17.30 32.20
CA ALA A 79 31.22 17.80 33.41
C ALA A 79 31.22 16.76 34.56
N ILE A 80 31.09 15.49 34.26
CA ILE A 80 31.14 14.41 35.26
C ILE A 80 32.55 14.23 35.81
N LEU A 81 33.59 14.30 34.96
CA LEU A 81 35.00 14.22 35.38
C LEU A 81 35.41 15.45 36.22
N ALA A 82 34.90 16.64 35.86
CA ALA A 82 35.24 17.89 36.53
C ALA A 82 34.63 18.01 37.93
N THR A 83 33.54 17.30 38.23
CA THR A 83 32.81 17.43 39.52
C THR A 83 33.49 16.72 40.69
N ASN A 84 34.59 15.98 40.49
CA ASN A 84 35.18 15.19 41.57
C ASN A 84 36.73 15.10 41.54
N PRO A 85 37.47 16.23 41.75
CA PRO A 85 38.90 16.25 41.64
C PRO A 85 39.66 15.48 42.75
N ASP A 86 39.02 15.22 43.91
CA ASP A 86 39.67 14.67 45.11
C ASP A 86 39.16 13.30 45.59
N ARG A 87 38.22 12.71 44.92
CA ARG A 87 37.74 11.35 45.21
C ARG A 87 38.20 10.38 44.15
N LYS A 88 38.74 9.19 44.59
CA LYS A 88 38.85 8.03 43.69
C LYS A 88 37.55 7.91 42.88
N PRO A 89 37.62 7.88 41.59
CA PRO A 89 36.42 7.89 40.76
C PRO A 89 35.53 6.72 41.13
N SER A 90 34.39 7.01 41.76
CA SER A 90 33.31 6.07 41.76
C SER A 90 32.89 5.98 40.28
N PRO A 91 32.86 4.81 39.69
CA PRO A 91 32.62 4.66 38.29
C PRO A 91 31.19 5.20 38.00
N ASP A 92 31.12 6.40 37.42
CA ASP A 92 29.83 6.87 36.92
C ASP A 92 29.43 5.92 35.77
N PRO A 93 28.27 5.28 35.83
CA PRO A 93 27.84 4.30 34.83
C PRO A 93 27.88 4.85 33.41
N ARG A 94 27.74 6.17 33.22
CA ARG A 94 27.78 6.80 31.89
C ARG A 94 29.18 6.86 31.30
N LEU A 95 30.20 7.06 32.13
CA LEU A 95 31.61 7.01 31.71
C LEU A 95 32.02 5.58 31.38
N GLU A 96 31.60 4.62 32.17
CA GLU A 96 31.86 3.22 31.89
C GLU A 96 31.16 2.72 30.62
N ALA A 97 29.92 3.14 30.42
CA ALA A 97 29.18 2.85 29.19
C ALA A 97 29.87 3.45 27.95
N TYR A 98 30.33 4.71 28.05
CA TYR A 98 31.09 5.36 26.99
C TYR A 98 32.40 4.62 26.68
N TRP A 99 33.19 4.29 27.73
CA TRP A 99 34.42 3.56 27.55
C TRP A 99 34.21 2.20 26.89
N ARG A 100 33.24 1.43 27.35
CA ARG A 100 32.92 0.11 26.75
C ARG A 100 32.45 0.26 25.31
N ALA A 101 31.74 1.30 24.99
CA ALA A 101 31.18 1.53 23.68
C ALA A 101 32.16 2.11 22.66
N GLU A 102 33.06 3.02 23.14
CA GLU A 102 33.90 3.82 22.25
C GLU A 102 35.38 3.50 22.34
N ILE A 103 35.85 2.97 23.46
CA ILE A 103 37.29 2.88 23.78
C ILE A 103 37.78 1.44 23.91
N ALA A 104 37.05 0.59 24.65
CA ALA A 104 37.51 -0.78 24.96
C ALA A 104 37.76 -1.64 23.71
N SER A 105 38.95 -2.18 23.60
CA SER A 105 39.38 -3.02 22.44
C SER A 105 38.52 -4.26 22.23
N SER A 106 38.03 -4.87 23.32
CA SER A 106 37.21 -6.08 23.28
C SER A 106 35.76 -5.80 22.82
N GLY A 107 35.30 -4.55 22.99
CA GLY A 107 33.92 -4.13 22.59
C GLY A 107 33.84 -3.55 21.19
N LEU A 108 34.90 -2.98 20.65
CA LEU A 108 34.89 -2.19 19.42
C LEU A 108 34.42 -2.93 18.16
N ALA A 109 34.77 -4.22 18.04
CA ALA A 109 34.40 -4.98 16.83
C ALA A 109 32.93 -5.41 16.81
N ALA A 110 32.35 -5.76 17.99
CA ALA A 110 30.96 -6.17 18.11
C ALA A 110 30.03 -4.93 18.09
N THR A 111 30.32 -3.94 18.93
CA THR A 111 29.55 -2.71 19.00
C THR A 111 29.60 -1.87 17.72
N ARG A 112 30.69 -1.93 16.95
CA ARG A 112 30.80 -1.27 15.65
C ARG A 112 29.84 -1.86 14.62
N ARG A 113 29.67 -3.19 14.57
CA ARG A 113 28.67 -3.83 13.68
C ARG A 113 27.27 -3.41 14.06
N ASP A 114 26.95 -3.44 15.33
CA ASP A 114 25.61 -3.08 15.81
C ASP A 114 25.30 -1.60 15.53
N ARG A 115 26.28 -0.70 15.68
CA ARG A 115 26.10 0.73 15.34
C ARG A 115 25.91 0.97 13.85
N ILE A 116 26.68 0.31 13.00
CA ILE A 116 26.50 0.40 11.54
C ILE A 116 25.12 -0.08 11.17
N GLU A 117 24.66 -1.18 11.76
CA GLU A 117 23.32 -1.70 11.49
C GLU A 117 22.22 -0.79 12.04
N ILE A 118 22.38 -0.22 13.25
CA ILE A 118 21.46 0.77 13.81
C ILE A 118 21.38 2.00 12.89
N ALA A 119 22.50 2.58 12.50
CA ALA A 119 22.54 3.75 11.62
C ALA A 119 21.88 3.45 10.27
N ARG A 120 22.10 2.26 9.72
CA ARG A 120 21.45 1.81 8.48
C ARG A 120 19.95 1.66 8.63
N LEU A 121 19.49 1.12 9.76
CA LEU A 121 18.06 0.97 10.06
C LEU A 121 17.41 2.33 10.29
N GLU A 122 18.06 3.25 11.01
CA GLU A 122 17.60 4.61 11.22
C GLU A 122 17.49 5.37 9.89
N GLU A 123 18.51 5.30 9.03
CA GLU A 123 18.44 5.87 7.68
C GLU A 123 17.32 5.23 6.84
N GLY A 124 17.11 3.92 6.99
CA GLY A 124 16.01 3.20 6.37
C GLY A 124 14.63 3.70 6.83
N ILE A 125 14.47 3.93 8.13
CA ILE A 125 13.24 4.48 8.73
C ILE A 125 13.01 5.90 8.21
N GLU A 126 14.02 6.78 8.28
CA GLU A 126 13.92 8.16 7.82
C GLU A 126 13.56 8.24 6.31
N ARG A 127 14.16 7.37 5.51
CA ARG A 127 13.83 7.27 4.07
C ARG A 127 12.37 6.84 3.85
N ILE A 128 11.88 5.88 4.64
CA ILE A 128 10.48 5.45 4.57
C ILE A 128 9.56 6.57 5.03
N GLU A 129 9.83 7.21 6.16
CA GLU A 129 9.01 8.29 6.72
C GLU A 129 8.96 9.51 5.78
N THR A 130 10.11 9.90 5.22
CA THR A 130 10.20 11.03 4.26
C THR A 130 9.49 10.69 2.94
N GLY A 131 9.53 9.43 2.54
CA GLY A 131 8.84 8.94 1.32
C GLY A 131 7.36 8.64 1.51
N MET A 132 6.83 8.68 2.74
CA MET A 132 5.40 8.45 2.98
C MET A 132 4.56 9.62 2.46
N PRO A 133 3.58 9.37 1.58
CA PRO A 133 2.70 10.43 1.14
C PRO A 133 1.85 10.93 2.32
N GLU A 134 1.83 12.24 2.53
CA GLU A 134 0.90 12.85 3.45
C GLU A 134 -0.52 12.77 2.90
N VAL A 135 -1.42 12.20 3.67
CA VAL A 135 -2.84 12.12 3.32
C VAL A 135 -3.69 12.85 4.35
N PRO A 136 -4.67 13.64 3.92
CA PRO A 136 -5.59 14.27 4.85
C PRO A 136 -6.43 13.20 5.56
N VAL A 137 -6.44 13.25 6.87
CA VAL A 137 -7.26 12.36 7.70
C VAL A 137 -8.43 13.11 8.32
N LEU A 138 -9.60 12.47 8.35
CA LEU A 138 -10.76 12.99 9.02
C LEU A 138 -10.58 12.81 10.54
N ARG A 139 -10.44 13.92 11.26
CA ARG A 139 -10.37 13.94 12.72
C ARG A 139 -11.65 14.56 13.30
N GLU A 140 -12.14 14.02 14.40
CA GLU A 140 -13.22 14.66 15.12
C GLU A 140 -12.77 16.00 15.71
N GLN A 141 -13.59 17.04 15.47
CA GLN A 141 -13.32 18.35 16.08
C GLN A 141 -13.67 18.35 17.57
N PRO A 142 -12.92 19.08 18.39
CA PRO A 142 -13.30 19.32 19.78
C PRO A 142 -14.74 19.86 19.86
N ALA A 143 -15.44 19.54 20.96
CA ALA A 143 -16.87 19.90 21.10
C ALA A 143 -17.16 21.40 20.91
N GLY A 144 -16.24 22.28 21.36
CA GLY A 144 -16.38 23.73 21.22
C GLY A 144 -16.15 24.28 19.80
N GLU A 145 -15.52 23.48 18.92
CA GLU A 145 -15.20 23.87 17.54
C GLU A 145 -16.16 23.24 16.52
N ARG A 146 -17.08 22.40 16.99
CA ARG A 146 -18.04 21.73 16.09
C ARG A 146 -19.01 22.73 15.49
N ARG A 147 -19.15 22.67 14.18
CA ARG A 147 -20.11 23.51 13.45
C ARG A 147 -21.54 23.22 13.89
N THR A 148 -22.32 24.24 14.18
CA THR A 148 -23.77 24.13 14.31
C THR A 148 -24.38 23.80 12.96
N THR A 149 -25.14 22.71 12.88
CA THR A 149 -25.81 22.27 11.64
C THR A 149 -27.27 22.69 11.68
N THR A 150 -27.73 23.27 10.57
CA THR A 150 -29.11 23.69 10.40
C THR A 150 -29.73 23.07 9.15
N ILE A 151 -31.04 22.93 9.13
CA ILE A 151 -31.77 22.65 7.90
C ILE A 151 -31.68 23.93 7.04
N LEU A 152 -31.28 23.77 5.79
CA LEU A 152 -31.19 24.90 4.86
C LEU A 152 -32.54 25.05 4.15
N GLU A 153 -33.14 26.22 4.22
CA GLU A 153 -34.42 26.50 3.53
C GLU A 153 -34.21 26.45 2.02
N ARG A 154 -34.93 25.55 1.36
CA ARG A 154 -34.80 25.28 -0.09
C ARG A 154 -33.37 24.96 -0.55
N GLY A 155 -32.51 24.49 0.37
CA GLY A 155 -31.12 24.20 0.06
C GLY A 155 -30.19 25.43 -0.02
N ASP A 156 -30.69 26.63 0.25
CA ASP A 156 -29.87 27.86 0.24
C ASP A 156 -29.03 27.95 1.54
N TRP A 157 -27.71 27.88 1.38
CA TRP A 157 -26.76 27.97 2.51
C TRP A 157 -26.81 29.31 3.26
N ARG A 158 -27.39 30.37 2.63
CA ARG A 158 -27.55 31.69 3.25
C ARG A 158 -28.84 31.80 4.08
N SER A 159 -29.72 30.81 3.96
CA SER A 159 -31.01 30.78 4.66
C SER A 159 -31.05 29.60 5.65
N PRO A 160 -30.31 29.72 6.80
CA PRO A 160 -30.31 28.68 7.81
C PRO A 160 -31.65 28.65 8.56
N GLY A 161 -32.27 27.48 8.59
CA GLY A 161 -33.50 27.23 9.34
C GLY A 161 -33.22 26.57 10.71
N LYS A 162 -34.05 25.60 11.07
CA LYS A 162 -33.97 24.91 12.39
C LYS A 162 -32.64 24.23 12.60
N VAL A 163 -32.04 24.44 13.80
CA VAL A 163 -30.86 23.68 14.24
C VAL A 163 -31.21 22.19 14.43
N VAL A 164 -30.35 21.34 13.94
CA VAL A 164 -30.48 19.88 14.03
C VAL A 164 -29.25 19.26 14.66
N ALA A 165 -29.45 18.19 15.41
CA ALA A 165 -28.38 17.34 15.92
C ALA A 165 -28.10 16.17 14.98
N ALA A 166 -26.90 15.61 15.05
CA ALA A 166 -26.57 14.37 14.35
C ALA A 166 -27.43 13.21 14.92
N GLY A 167 -27.91 12.36 14.03
CA GLY A 167 -28.79 11.24 14.40
C GLY A 167 -28.84 10.19 13.31
N VAL A 168 -29.64 9.16 13.54
CA VAL A 168 -29.92 8.07 12.59
C VAL A 168 -31.41 8.05 12.24
N PRO A 169 -31.83 7.40 11.14
CA PRO A 169 -33.25 7.27 10.80
C PRO A 169 -34.07 6.65 11.92
N GLY A 170 -35.16 7.32 12.32
CA GLY A 170 -35.97 6.92 13.49
C GLY A 170 -36.72 5.58 13.35
N PHE A 171 -36.82 5.03 12.14
CA PHE A 171 -37.42 3.73 11.88
C PHE A 171 -36.43 2.56 12.02
N LEU A 172 -35.15 2.85 12.20
CA LEU A 172 -34.10 1.87 12.50
C LEU A 172 -33.72 1.95 13.98
N HIS A 173 -32.86 1.03 14.42
CA HIS A 173 -32.36 1.01 15.79
C HIS A 173 -31.59 2.30 16.14
N ALA A 174 -31.66 2.71 17.40
CA ALA A 174 -30.99 3.92 17.86
C ALA A 174 -29.46 3.76 17.91
N LEU A 175 -28.76 4.91 17.91
CA LEU A 175 -27.34 4.94 18.25
C LEU A 175 -27.11 4.35 19.65
N PRO A 176 -25.92 3.78 19.95
CA PRO A 176 -25.54 3.39 21.30
C PRO A 176 -25.74 4.53 22.31
N SER A 177 -26.17 4.23 23.52
CA SER A 177 -26.55 5.22 24.53
C SER A 177 -25.42 6.19 24.91
N ASP A 178 -24.19 5.72 24.92
CA ASP A 178 -22.98 6.51 25.12
C ASP A 178 -22.68 7.51 24.00
N ALA A 179 -23.19 7.24 22.79
CA ALA A 179 -23.02 8.09 21.62
C ALA A 179 -24.15 9.08 21.40
N VAL A 180 -25.28 8.98 22.12
CA VAL A 180 -26.45 9.86 21.88
C VAL A 180 -26.17 11.33 22.22
N SER A 181 -25.41 11.56 23.31
CA SER A 181 -25.08 12.95 23.75
C SER A 181 -24.02 13.63 22.89
N SER A 182 -23.15 12.88 22.24
CA SER A 182 -22.07 13.40 21.40
C SER A 182 -21.78 12.44 20.25
N PRO A 183 -22.63 12.35 19.23
CA PRO A 183 -22.46 11.44 18.12
C PRO A 183 -21.16 11.69 17.37
N THR A 184 -20.39 10.64 17.13
CA THR A 184 -19.14 10.67 16.36
C THR A 184 -19.27 9.86 15.09
N ARG A 185 -18.33 10.04 14.14
CA ARG A 185 -18.27 9.19 12.94
C ARG A 185 -18.02 7.72 13.28
N LEU A 186 -17.27 7.45 14.36
CA LEU A 186 -17.06 6.09 14.83
C LEU A 186 -18.37 5.45 15.35
N ALA A 187 -19.18 6.23 16.07
CA ALA A 187 -20.50 5.77 16.51
C ALA A 187 -21.42 5.43 15.33
N LEU A 188 -21.41 6.28 14.30
CA LEU A 188 -22.13 6.02 13.05
C LEU A 188 -21.61 4.77 12.33
N ALA A 189 -20.30 4.61 12.25
CA ALA A 189 -19.69 3.44 11.61
C ALA A 189 -20.08 2.13 12.34
N ARG A 190 -20.04 2.12 13.67
CA ARG A 190 -20.50 0.98 14.49
C ARG A 190 -22.00 0.70 14.29
N TRP A 191 -22.81 1.75 14.22
CA TRP A 191 -24.24 1.62 13.96
C TRP A 191 -24.53 1.03 12.56
N ILE A 192 -23.76 1.41 11.54
CA ILE A 192 -23.91 0.88 10.17
C ILE A 192 -23.68 -0.64 10.14
N VAL A 193 -22.68 -1.14 10.86
CA VAL A 193 -22.34 -2.58 10.90
C VAL A 193 -22.93 -3.33 12.09
N ASP A 194 -23.85 -2.72 12.81
CA ASP A 194 -24.57 -3.36 13.91
C ASP A 194 -25.45 -4.50 13.37
N GLU A 195 -25.51 -5.63 14.08
CA GLU A 195 -26.31 -6.81 13.69
C GLU A 195 -27.80 -6.49 13.55
N ARG A 196 -28.28 -5.47 14.27
CA ARG A 196 -29.67 -4.98 14.19
C ARG A 196 -29.93 -4.17 12.92
N ASN A 197 -28.89 -3.78 12.17
CA ASN A 197 -29.08 -3.07 10.92
C ASN A 197 -29.51 -4.04 9.80
N PRO A 198 -30.75 -3.99 9.35
CA PRO A 198 -31.26 -4.98 8.39
C PRO A 198 -30.75 -4.77 6.96
N LEU A 199 -30.08 -3.65 6.67
CA LEU A 199 -29.78 -3.24 5.29
C LEU A 199 -28.32 -3.48 4.91
N THR A 200 -27.38 -3.15 5.76
CA THR A 200 -25.95 -3.12 5.37
C THR A 200 -25.46 -4.44 4.81
N ALA A 201 -25.69 -5.55 5.53
CA ALA A 201 -25.27 -6.86 5.06
C ALA A 201 -26.00 -7.29 3.78
N ARG A 202 -27.31 -7.08 3.68
CA ARG A 202 -28.10 -7.39 2.48
C ARG A 202 -27.62 -6.61 1.26
N VAL A 203 -27.41 -5.32 1.40
CA VAL A 203 -26.90 -4.46 0.29
C VAL A 203 -25.53 -4.93 -0.15
N HIS A 204 -24.62 -5.23 0.78
CA HIS A 204 -23.29 -5.72 0.43
C HIS A 204 -23.33 -7.06 -0.30
N VAL A 205 -24.06 -8.02 0.24
CA VAL A 205 -24.26 -9.35 -0.37
C VAL A 205 -24.87 -9.22 -1.76
N ASN A 206 -25.88 -8.38 -1.92
CA ASN A 206 -26.53 -8.17 -3.22
C ASN A 206 -25.57 -7.59 -4.28
N ARG A 207 -24.69 -6.67 -3.87
CA ARG A 207 -23.65 -6.13 -4.77
C ARG A 207 -22.62 -7.18 -5.15
N VAL A 208 -22.18 -8.04 -4.19
CA VAL A 208 -21.28 -9.16 -4.51
C VAL A 208 -21.96 -10.16 -5.42
N TRP A 209 -23.23 -10.48 -5.17
CA TRP A 209 -24.02 -11.36 -6.03
C TRP A 209 -24.11 -10.82 -7.46
N GLU A 210 -24.45 -9.53 -7.62
CA GLU A 210 -24.50 -8.89 -8.93
C GLU A 210 -23.19 -9.02 -9.71
N ARG A 211 -22.04 -8.86 -9.04
CA ARG A 211 -20.74 -9.02 -9.66
C ARG A 211 -20.49 -10.42 -10.19
N LEU A 212 -21.04 -11.42 -9.53
CA LEU A 212 -20.83 -12.83 -9.86
C LEU A 212 -21.90 -13.40 -10.82
N PHE A 213 -23.14 -12.90 -10.73
CA PHE A 213 -24.27 -13.40 -11.54
C PHE A 213 -24.73 -12.43 -12.62
N GLY A 214 -24.21 -11.20 -12.64
CA GLY A 214 -24.56 -10.18 -13.61
C GLY A 214 -25.85 -9.40 -13.28
N GLN A 215 -26.66 -9.92 -12.34
CA GLN A 215 -27.87 -9.28 -11.83
C GLN A 215 -27.97 -9.54 -10.33
N GLY A 216 -28.43 -8.54 -9.55
CA GLY A 216 -28.63 -8.69 -8.11
C GLY A 216 -29.83 -9.56 -7.76
N LEU A 217 -29.85 -10.13 -6.54
CA LEU A 217 -31.04 -10.74 -5.98
C LEU A 217 -32.17 -9.72 -5.80
N VAL A 218 -31.80 -8.49 -5.44
CA VAL A 218 -32.60 -7.28 -5.59
C VAL A 218 -32.11 -6.58 -6.85
N GLU A 219 -32.96 -6.45 -7.84
CA GLU A 219 -32.59 -5.90 -9.15
C GLU A 219 -32.22 -4.42 -9.09
N THR A 220 -32.93 -3.64 -8.28
CA THR A 220 -32.67 -2.23 -8.02
C THR A 220 -31.54 -2.05 -7.00
N LEU A 221 -30.27 -2.15 -7.45
CA LEU A 221 -29.08 -2.03 -6.58
C LEU A 221 -28.99 -0.70 -5.84
N GLU A 222 -29.62 0.33 -6.39
CA GLU A 222 -29.66 1.70 -5.88
C GLU A 222 -30.77 1.90 -4.86
N ASP A 223 -31.81 1.04 -4.86
CA ASP A 223 -33.00 1.21 -4.03
C ASP A 223 -33.46 -0.12 -3.44
N PHE A 224 -33.31 -0.23 -2.11
CA PHE A 224 -33.84 -1.30 -1.27
C PHE A 224 -35.12 -0.86 -0.50
N GLY A 225 -35.66 0.29 -0.86
CA GLY A 225 -36.84 0.85 -0.25
C GLY A 225 -38.14 0.43 -0.94
N THR A 226 -39.19 1.17 -0.66
CA THR A 226 -40.57 0.88 -1.14
C THR A 226 -40.76 1.06 -2.65
N GLN A 227 -39.84 1.75 -3.32
CA GLN A 227 -39.86 1.92 -4.77
C GLN A 227 -38.97 0.92 -5.49
N GLY A 228 -38.15 0.17 -4.73
CA GLY A 228 -37.30 -0.89 -5.24
C GLY A 228 -38.10 -2.15 -5.62
N VAL A 229 -37.46 -3.02 -6.43
CA VAL A 229 -38.00 -4.31 -6.81
C VAL A 229 -37.72 -5.32 -5.68
N PRO A 230 -38.74 -5.98 -5.11
CA PRO A 230 -38.50 -6.95 -4.07
C PRO A 230 -37.73 -8.18 -4.61
N PRO A 231 -36.85 -8.80 -3.79
CA PRO A 231 -36.08 -9.96 -4.21
C PRO A 231 -36.97 -11.17 -4.44
N ILE A 232 -36.72 -11.93 -5.50
CA ILE A 232 -37.39 -13.20 -5.76
C ILE A 232 -36.96 -14.25 -4.72
N HIS A 233 -35.70 -14.24 -4.36
CA HIS A 233 -35.07 -15.19 -3.46
C HIS A 233 -34.75 -14.54 -2.11
N GLN A 234 -35.76 -14.00 -1.40
CA GLN A 234 -35.61 -13.31 -0.10
C GLN A 234 -34.85 -14.18 0.91
N GLY A 235 -35.23 -15.47 1.06
CA GLY A 235 -34.59 -16.38 2.00
C GLY A 235 -33.10 -16.59 1.70
N LEU A 236 -32.69 -16.58 0.44
CA LEU A 236 -31.29 -16.69 0.06
C LEU A 236 -30.51 -15.41 0.41
N LEU A 237 -31.09 -14.25 0.12
CA LEU A 237 -30.47 -12.97 0.48
C LEU A 237 -30.28 -12.85 1.99
N ASP A 238 -31.27 -13.23 2.77
CA ASP A 238 -31.23 -13.19 4.23
C ASP A 238 -30.22 -14.19 4.80
N HIS A 239 -30.17 -15.41 4.26
CA HIS A 239 -29.20 -16.42 4.65
C HIS A 239 -27.77 -15.96 4.43
N LEU A 240 -27.46 -15.48 3.24
CA LEU A 240 -26.12 -14.98 2.92
C LEU A 240 -25.74 -13.74 3.74
N ALA A 241 -26.70 -12.85 4.04
CA ALA A 241 -26.47 -11.67 4.88
C ALA A 241 -26.13 -12.05 6.32
N ILE A 242 -26.86 -12.99 6.91
CA ILE A 242 -26.61 -13.50 8.27
C ILE A 242 -25.24 -14.19 8.31
N ARG A 243 -24.98 -15.11 7.37
CA ARG A 243 -23.69 -15.83 7.27
C ARG A 243 -22.51 -14.87 7.13
N PHE A 244 -22.67 -13.80 6.36
CA PHE A 244 -21.65 -12.78 6.17
C PHE A 244 -21.33 -12.03 7.48
N MET A 245 -22.36 -11.65 8.26
CA MET A 245 -22.17 -11.02 9.58
C MET A 245 -21.53 -11.97 10.58
N GLU A 246 -22.06 -13.18 10.74
CA GLU A 246 -21.54 -14.22 11.63
C GLU A 246 -20.09 -14.63 11.27
N GLY A 247 -19.75 -14.65 9.99
CA GLY A 247 -18.40 -14.90 9.48
C GLY A 247 -17.43 -13.72 9.63
N GLY A 248 -17.75 -12.71 10.44
CA GLY A 248 -16.90 -11.55 10.71
C GLY A 248 -16.73 -10.62 9.51
N TRP A 249 -17.73 -10.52 8.66
CA TRP A 249 -17.74 -9.67 7.47
C TRP A 249 -16.63 -10.03 6.44
N SER A 250 -16.28 -11.32 6.35
CA SER A 250 -15.25 -11.84 5.45
C SER A 250 -15.74 -11.85 4.00
N HIS A 251 -15.28 -10.86 3.23
CA HIS A 251 -15.60 -10.79 1.79
C HIS A 251 -15.09 -12.02 1.01
N LYS A 252 -13.93 -12.55 1.40
CA LYS A 252 -13.35 -13.75 0.73
C LYS A 252 -14.20 -14.99 0.96
N ASP A 253 -14.73 -15.15 2.17
CA ASP A 253 -15.55 -16.33 2.50
C ASP A 253 -16.92 -16.23 1.85
N LEU A 254 -17.54 -15.05 1.81
CA LEU A 254 -18.76 -14.80 1.04
C LEU A 254 -18.56 -15.14 -0.46
N CYS A 255 -17.50 -14.64 -1.09
CA CYS A 255 -17.19 -14.98 -2.48
C CYS A 255 -17.00 -16.49 -2.65
N ARG A 256 -16.25 -17.15 -1.76
CA ARG A 256 -16.01 -18.59 -1.81
C ARG A 256 -17.31 -19.38 -1.70
N GLU A 257 -18.18 -19.05 -0.75
CA GLU A 257 -19.47 -19.70 -0.56
C GLU A 257 -20.32 -19.61 -1.84
N ILE A 258 -20.38 -18.44 -2.48
CA ILE A 258 -21.15 -18.24 -3.70
C ILE A 258 -20.54 -19.02 -4.88
N VAL A 259 -19.24 -18.86 -5.17
CA VAL A 259 -18.64 -19.47 -6.37
C VAL A 259 -18.48 -20.99 -6.29
N THR A 260 -18.47 -21.57 -5.10
CA THR A 260 -18.47 -23.04 -4.92
C THR A 260 -19.85 -23.64 -4.90
N SER A 261 -20.91 -22.84 -4.88
CA SER A 261 -22.30 -23.31 -4.89
C SER A 261 -22.63 -24.06 -6.17
N ALA A 262 -23.54 -25.02 -6.09
CA ALA A 262 -24.05 -25.72 -7.25
C ALA A 262 -24.70 -24.76 -8.25
N THR A 263 -25.38 -23.74 -7.76
CA THR A 263 -26.03 -22.69 -8.57
C THR A 263 -25.04 -21.92 -9.45
N TYR A 264 -23.91 -21.51 -8.89
CA TYR A 264 -22.88 -20.77 -9.67
C TYR A 264 -22.18 -21.69 -10.68
N ARG A 265 -21.97 -22.95 -10.32
CA ARG A 265 -21.25 -23.94 -11.13
C ARG A 265 -22.10 -24.63 -12.19
N GLN A 266 -23.35 -24.24 -12.35
CA GLN A 266 -24.21 -24.74 -13.43
C GLN A 266 -23.67 -24.38 -14.82
N SER A 267 -24.03 -25.19 -15.82
CA SER A 267 -23.81 -24.86 -17.22
C SER A 267 -24.56 -23.58 -17.59
N SER A 268 -23.91 -22.71 -18.37
CA SER A 268 -24.54 -21.51 -18.96
C SER A 268 -25.27 -21.80 -20.26
N ALA A 269 -25.37 -23.06 -20.67
CA ALA A 269 -26.10 -23.48 -21.90
C ALA A 269 -27.57 -23.07 -21.78
N MET A 270 -28.12 -22.56 -22.88
CA MET A 270 -29.50 -22.11 -23.00
C MET A 270 -30.28 -23.04 -23.91
N SER A 271 -31.43 -23.50 -23.45
CA SER A 271 -32.44 -24.14 -24.32
C SER A 271 -33.56 -23.14 -24.63
N GLU A 272 -34.23 -23.31 -25.74
CA GLU A 272 -35.39 -22.47 -26.10
C GLU A 272 -36.44 -22.47 -25.00
N ALA A 273 -36.70 -23.63 -24.38
CA ALA A 273 -37.67 -23.77 -23.30
C ALA A 273 -37.25 -22.97 -22.02
N THR A 274 -35.97 -22.98 -21.68
CA THR A 274 -35.48 -22.19 -20.54
C THR A 274 -35.51 -20.70 -20.80
N VAL A 275 -35.15 -20.27 -22.01
CA VAL A 275 -35.22 -18.87 -22.40
C VAL A 275 -36.66 -18.35 -22.43
N ALA A 276 -37.59 -19.16 -23.00
CA ALA A 276 -39.00 -18.78 -23.05
C ALA A 276 -39.63 -18.61 -21.63
N ARG A 277 -39.19 -19.43 -20.67
CA ARG A 277 -39.73 -19.43 -19.29
C ARG A 277 -39.08 -18.39 -18.37
N ASP A 278 -37.78 -18.21 -18.51
CA ASP A 278 -36.97 -17.32 -17.67
C ASP A 278 -35.85 -16.67 -18.48
N PRO A 279 -36.18 -15.67 -19.33
CA PRO A 279 -35.23 -15.03 -20.23
C PRO A 279 -34.05 -14.40 -19.46
N ASP A 280 -34.34 -13.76 -18.33
CA ASP A 280 -33.37 -13.03 -17.52
C ASP A 280 -32.64 -13.89 -16.46
N ASN A 281 -32.88 -15.21 -16.45
CA ASN A 281 -32.32 -16.13 -15.48
C ASN A 281 -32.61 -15.75 -14.00
N ARG A 282 -33.75 -15.17 -13.72
CA ARG A 282 -34.17 -14.74 -12.38
C ARG A 282 -34.41 -15.91 -11.43
N LEU A 283 -34.75 -17.08 -11.98
CA LEU A 283 -34.94 -18.33 -11.23
C LEU A 283 -33.64 -19.12 -11.05
N LEU A 284 -32.52 -18.61 -11.51
CA LEU A 284 -31.18 -19.21 -11.38
C LEU A 284 -31.09 -20.64 -11.94
N ALA A 285 -31.82 -20.91 -13.05
CA ALA A 285 -31.88 -22.24 -13.68
C ALA A 285 -30.65 -22.59 -14.54
N ARG A 286 -29.77 -21.64 -14.77
CA ARG A 286 -28.50 -21.80 -15.52
C ARG A 286 -27.40 -20.94 -14.91
N GLY A 287 -26.15 -21.24 -15.27
CA GLY A 287 -24.99 -20.42 -14.91
C GLY A 287 -25.07 -19.00 -15.54
N PRO A 288 -24.43 -18.01 -14.91
CA PRO A 288 -24.43 -16.64 -15.41
C PRO A 288 -23.70 -16.54 -16.77
N ARG A 289 -24.19 -15.67 -17.65
CA ARG A 289 -23.57 -15.35 -18.93
C ARG A 289 -23.67 -13.86 -19.20
N PHE A 290 -22.61 -13.14 -18.96
CA PHE A 290 -22.54 -11.70 -19.17
C PHE A 290 -21.11 -11.28 -19.49
N ARG A 291 -20.93 -10.11 -20.12
CA ARG A 291 -19.62 -9.55 -20.40
C ARG A 291 -18.93 -9.08 -19.10
N LEU A 292 -17.66 -9.41 -18.94
CA LEU A 292 -16.83 -8.96 -17.85
C LEU A 292 -16.65 -7.42 -17.90
N GLU A 293 -16.25 -6.84 -16.79
CA GLU A 293 -15.87 -5.43 -16.69
C GLU A 293 -14.50 -5.18 -17.34
N ALA A 294 -14.25 -3.93 -17.71
CA ALA A 294 -13.05 -3.51 -18.45
C ALA A 294 -11.73 -3.99 -17.80
N GLU A 295 -11.61 -3.84 -16.49
CA GLU A 295 -10.41 -4.27 -15.74
C GLU A 295 -10.26 -5.81 -15.79
N ALA A 296 -11.36 -6.54 -15.68
CA ALA A 296 -11.36 -7.99 -15.71
C ALA A 296 -11.08 -8.53 -17.12
N ILE A 297 -11.55 -7.86 -18.17
CA ILE A 297 -11.23 -8.21 -19.58
C ILE A 297 -9.72 -8.13 -19.79
N ARG A 298 -9.10 -7.00 -19.38
CA ARG A 298 -7.66 -6.84 -19.45
C ARG A 298 -6.92 -7.91 -18.64
N ASP A 299 -7.32 -8.10 -17.38
CA ASP A 299 -6.68 -9.07 -16.48
C ASP A 299 -6.78 -10.50 -17.05
N SER A 300 -7.91 -10.85 -17.68
CA SER A 300 -8.12 -12.17 -18.32
C SER A 300 -7.21 -12.35 -19.54
N ALA A 301 -7.08 -11.34 -20.40
CA ALA A 301 -6.18 -11.39 -21.55
C ALA A 301 -4.72 -11.57 -21.12
N LEU A 302 -4.26 -10.77 -20.13
CA LEU A 302 -2.91 -10.89 -19.58
C LEU A 302 -2.67 -12.22 -18.87
N GLN A 303 -3.67 -12.75 -18.17
CA GLN A 303 -3.58 -14.06 -17.50
C GLN A 303 -3.50 -15.21 -18.52
N ALA A 304 -4.36 -15.22 -19.52
CA ALA A 304 -4.37 -16.24 -20.54
C ALA A 304 -3.07 -16.27 -21.34
N SER A 305 -2.51 -15.10 -21.66
CA SER A 305 -1.22 -14.97 -22.37
C SER A 305 0.00 -15.33 -21.53
N GLY A 306 -0.13 -15.40 -20.20
CA GLY A 306 1.00 -15.58 -19.28
C GLY A 306 1.81 -14.30 -19.03
N LEU A 307 1.41 -13.16 -19.57
CA LEU A 307 2.10 -11.88 -19.40
C LEU A 307 1.79 -11.19 -18.08
N ARG A 308 0.73 -11.58 -17.37
CA ARG A 308 0.26 -10.89 -16.18
C ARG A 308 1.31 -10.79 -15.08
N SER A 309 1.73 -9.57 -14.74
CA SER A 309 2.59 -9.31 -13.59
C SER A 309 1.84 -9.59 -12.29
N PRO A 310 2.42 -10.40 -11.37
CA PRO A 310 1.81 -10.70 -10.06
C PRO A 310 2.00 -9.57 -9.04
N LYS A 311 2.76 -8.52 -9.35
CA LYS A 311 3.11 -7.44 -8.43
C LYS A 311 1.85 -6.75 -7.88
N MET A 312 1.72 -6.75 -6.56
CA MET A 312 0.65 -6.08 -5.84
C MET A 312 1.16 -4.79 -5.18
N HIS A 313 0.25 -3.85 -4.92
CA HIS A 313 0.54 -2.56 -4.29
C HIS A 313 1.49 -1.65 -5.11
N GLY A 314 1.79 -0.48 -4.58
CA GLY A 314 2.65 0.51 -5.22
C GLY A 314 1.90 1.47 -6.16
N PRO A 315 2.64 2.33 -6.89
CA PRO A 315 2.06 3.39 -7.72
C PRO A 315 1.26 2.85 -8.91
N PRO A 316 0.41 3.69 -9.52
CA PRO A 316 -0.25 3.36 -10.78
C PRO A 316 0.76 3.15 -11.90
N VAL A 317 0.31 2.49 -12.96
CA VAL A 317 1.12 2.17 -14.13
C VAL A 317 0.49 2.73 -15.41
N TYR A 318 1.32 2.93 -16.42
CA TYR A 318 0.96 3.56 -17.69
C TYR A 318 1.14 2.53 -18.84
N PRO A 319 0.15 1.63 -19.06
CA PRO A 319 0.22 0.69 -20.17
C PRO A 319 0.23 1.39 -21.52
N PRO A 320 0.63 0.72 -22.61
CA PRO A 320 0.56 1.27 -23.96
C PRO A 320 -0.83 1.78 -24.31
N GLN A 321 -0.90 2.93 -24.96
CA GLN A 321 -2.13 3.49 -25.52
C GLN A 321 -1.80 4.21 -26.83
N PRO A 322 -2.81 4.47 -27.69
CA PRO A 322 -2.60 5.20 -28.93
C PRO A 322 -2.00 6.60 -28.69
N ASP A 323 -1.13 7.01 -29.59
CA ASP A 323 -0.55 8.36 -29.56
C ASP A 323 -1.63 9.43 -29.66
N GLY A 324 -1.37 10.58 -29.07
CA GLY A 324 -2.23 11.77 -29.15
C GLY A 324 -3.35 11.85 -28.14
N VAL A 325 -3.68 10.77 -27.42
CA VAL A 325 -4.75 10.78 -26.40
C VAL A 325 -4.50 11.83 -25.31
N TRP A 326 -3.23 12.02 -24.93
CA TRP A 326 -2.85 12.96 -23.88
C TRP A 326 -2.33 14.32 -24.38
N GLN A 327 -2.33 14.57 -25.68
CA GLN A 327 -1.92 15.87 -26.24
C GLN A 327 -2.85 17.03 -25.83
N ILE A 328 -4.09 16.71 -25.45
CA ILE A 328 -5.14 17.70 -25.09
C ILE A 328 -5.15 17.99 -23.58
N VAL A 329 -4.24 17.38 -22.82
CA VAL A 329 -4.25 17.52 -21.36
C VAL A 329 -3.66 18.86 -20.95
N TYR A 330 -4.50 19.74 -20.39
CA TYR A 330 -4.16 21.13 -20.03
C TYR A 330 -2.99 21.27 -19.04
N SER A 331 -2.71 20.27 -18.19
CA SER A 331 -1.64 20.34 -17.17
C SER A 331 -0.24 20.08 -17.68
N GLY A 332 -0.03 19.78 -18.95
CA GLY A 332 1.26 19.42 -19.51
C GLY A 332 1.84 18.07 -19.05
N GLU A 333 1.08 17.31 -18.26
CA GLU A 333 1.47 15.94 -17.88
C GLU A 333 1.50 15.04 -19.11
N ARG A 334 2.41 14.07 -19.10
CA ARG A 334 2.61 13.12 -20.19
C ARG A 334 2.21 11.71 -19.75
N TRP A 335 1.88 10.89 -20.72
CA TRP A 335 1.72 9.46 -20.54
C TRP A 335 3.04 8.78 -20.93
N ASP A 336 3.88 8.54 -19.93
CA ASP A 336 5.14 7.85 -20.16
C ASP A 336 4.86 6.35 -20.08
N THR A 337 4.74 5.74 -21.26
CA THR A 337 4.41 4.31 -21.37
C THR A 337 5.47 3.47 -20.66
N ALA A 338 5.03 2.57 -19.78
CA ALA A 338 5.91 1.66 -19.09
C ALA A 338 6.58 0.68 -20.06
N GLU A 339 7.90 0.60 -20.02
CA GLU A 339 8.71 -0.30 -20.84
C GLU A 339 9.03 -1.62 -20.15
N ASP A 340 8.88 -1.66 -18.82
CA ASP A 340 9.14 -2.83 -17.97
C ASP A 340 7.87 -3.69 -17.74
N ASP A 341 7.99 -4.75 -16.92
CA ASP A 341 6.89 -5.65 -16.55
C ASP A 341 5.69 -4.94 -15.90
N SER A 342 5.84 -3.68 -15.48
CA SER A 342 4.76 -2.91 -14.90
C SER A 342 3.63 -2.65 -15.91
N ARG A 343 3.92 -2.64 -17.22
CA ARG A 343 2.92 -2.53 -18.29
C ARG A 343 1.89 -3.67 -18.28
N TYR A 344 2.25 -4.81 -17.71
CA TYR A 344 1.40 -6.02 -17.63
C TYR A 344 0.73 -6.18 -16.26
N ARG A 345 0.78 -5.18 -15.42
CA ARG A 345 0.05 -5.23 -14.15
C ARG A 345 -1.46 -5.24 -14.37
N ARG A 346 -2.17 -5.70 -13.34
CA ARG A 346 -3.64 -5.76 -13.35
C ARG A 346 -4.28 -4.42 -13.68
N GLY A 347 -5.43 -4.46 -14.34
CA GLY A 347 -6.18 -3.29 -14.77
C GLY A 347 -6.49 -2.27 -13.67
N ILE A 348 -6.61 -2.73 -12.41
CA ILE A 348 -6.82 -1.85 -11.25
C ILE A 348 -5.67 -0.86 -11.01
N TYR A 349 -4.46 -1.18 -11.47
CA TYR A 349 -3.29 -0.31 -11.35
C TYR A 349 -3.11 0.65 -12.51
N THR A 350 -3.88 0.53 -13.59
CA THR A 350 -3.82 1.47 -14.72
C THR A 350 -4.16 2.87 -14.25
N PHE A 351 -3.27 3.82 -14.55
CA PHE A 351 -3.51 5.22 -14.19
C PHE A 351 -4.81 5.72 -14.82
N TRP A 352 -5.63 6.38 -14.03
CA TRP A 352 -6.93 6.88 -14.47
C TRP A 352 -7.00 8.39 -14.33
N ARG A 353 -7.14 9.08 -15.45
CA ARG A 353 -7.46 10.50 -15.47
C ARG A 353 -8.86 10.73 -15.99
N ARG A 354 -9.68 11.46 -15.26
CA ARG A 354 -11.08 11.67 -15.62
C ARG A 354 -11.25 12.41 -16.97
N THR A 355 -10.36 13.37 -17.27
CA THR A 355 -10.39 14.16 -18.51
C THR A 355 -9.79 13.44 -19.72
N ALA A 356 -8.95 12.44 -19.50
CA ALA A 356 -8.34 11.62 -20.55
C ALA A 356 -8.15 10.18 -20.04
N PRO A 357 -9.25 9.43 -19.89
CA PRO A 357 -9.20 8.07 -19.36
C PRO A 357 -8.57 7.11 -20.37
N TYR A 358 -8.06 5.98 -19.88
CA TYR A 358 -7.42 4.96 -20.71
C TYR A 358 -8.42 4.39 -21.74
N PRO A 359 -8.14 4.49 -23.07
CA PRO A 359 -9.12 4.30 -24.13
C PRO A 359 -9.79 2.93 -24.13
N SER A 360 -9.02 1.85 -24.03
CA SER A 360 -9.60 0.51 -24.07
C SER A 360 -10.53 0.22 -22.89
N MET A 361 -10.24 0.78 -21.70
CA MET A 361 -11.17 0.65 -20.58
C MET A 361 -12.47 1.41 -20.81
N VAL A 362 -12.41 2.60 -21.41
CA VAL A 362 -13.62 3.36 -21.79
C VAL A 362 -14.46 2.58 -22.80
N ALA A 363 -13.83 2.01 -23.79
CA ALA A 363 -14.51 1.18 -24.80
C ALA A 363 -15.25 -0.01 -24.17
N PHE A 364 -14.76 -0.53 -23.04
CA PHE A 364 -15.39 -1.61 -22.27
C PHE A 364 -16.21 -1.10 -21.06
N ASP A 365 -16.74 0.10 -21.14
CA ASP A 365 -17.68 0.69 -20.17
C ASP A 365 -17.09 0.86 -18.76
N ALA A 366 -15.81 1.16 -18.63
CA ALA A 366 -15.25 1.56 -17.34
C ALA A 366 -15.92 2.86 -16.86
N GLY A 367 -16.29 2.92 -15.59
CA GLY A 367 -16.95 4.09 -15.02
C GLY A 367 -16.09 5.35 -15.09
N SER A 368 -16.70 6.53 -15.32
CA SER A 368 -16.01 7.82 -15.39
C SER A 368 -15.28 8.22 -14.11
N ARG A 369 -15.67 7.66 -12.97
CA ARG A 369 -15.23 8.01 -11.61
C ARG A 369 -15.56 9.45 -11.18
N GLU A 370 -16.51 10.08 -11.85
CA GLU A 370 -17.04 11.39 -11.46
C GLU A 370 -18.14 11.27 -10.41
N THR A 371 -18.94 10.22 -10.51
CA THR A 371 -20.03 9.93 -9.58
C THR A 371 -19.95 8.50 -9.05
N CYS A 372 -20.50 8.30 -7.85
CA CYS A 372 -20.67 6.96 -7.30
C CYS A 372 -21.84 6.27 -8.01
N VAL A 373 -21.60 5.08 -8.56
CA VAL A 373 -22.61 4.25 -9.21
C VAL A 373 -22.66 2.88 -8.52
N ALA A 374 -23.85 2.34 -8.37
CA ALA A 374 -24.05 1.03 -7.77
C ALA A 374 -23.67 -0.09 -8.76
N ARG A 375 -23.92 0.12 -10.04
CA ARG A 375 -23.55 -0.78 -11.14
C ARG A 375 -23.05 0.01 -12.35
N ARG A 376 -22.23 -0.63 -13.19
CA ARG A 376 -21.85 -0.09 -14.50
C ARG A 376 -22.80 -0.60 -15.58
N ILE A 377 -23.05 0.23 -16.57
CA ILE A 377 -23.75 -0.18 -17.78
C ILE A 377 -22.83 -1.15 -18.53
N ARG A 378 -23.39 -2.22 -19.05
CA ARG A 378 -22.66 -3.20 -19.89
C ARG A 378 -23.23 -3.12 -21.29
N THR A 379 -22.43 -2.61 -22.22
CA THR A 379 -22.78 -2.56 -23.64
C THR A 379 -22.08 -3.68 -24.42
N ASN A 380 -22.56 -3.96 -25.61
CA ASN A 380 -21.88 -4.82 -26.55
C ASN A 380 -21.87 -4.11 -27.91
N THR A 381 -20.74 -3.52 -28.26
CA THR A 381 -20.58 -2.65 -29.43
C THR A 381 -19.50 -3.17 -30.38
N PRO A 382 -19.61 -2.86 -31.69
CA PRO A 382 -18.54 -3.18 -32.65
C PRO A 382 -17.17 -2.57 -32.28
N LEU A 383 -17.18 -1.41 -31.60
CA LEU A 383 -15.96 -0.75 -31.14
C LEU A 383 -15.16 -1.66 -30.18
N GLN A 384 -15.82 -2.41 -29.33
CA GLN A 384 -15.15 -3.33 -28.39
C GLN A 384 -14.40 -4.45 -29.17
N ALA A 385 -15.00 -4.96 -30.24
CA ALA A 385 -14.31 -5.91 -31.10
C ALA A 385 -13.11 -5.28 -31.83
N LEU A 386 -13.25 -4.04 -32.30
CA LEU A 386 -12.12 -3.31 -32.90
C LEU A 386 -10.98 -3.06 -31.92
N VAL A 387 -11.28 -2.75 -30.67
CA VAL A 387 -10.26 -2.56 -29.61
C VAL A 387 -9.50 -3.87 -29.38
N THR A 388 -10.18 -5.02 -29.26
CA THR A 388 -9.47 -6.29 -29.07
C THR A 388 -8.58 -6.70 -30.26
N LEU A 389 -8.85 -6.18 -31.46
CA LEU A 389 -8.08 -6.47 -32.67
C LEU A 389 -6.97 -5.46 -32.97
N ASN A 390 -6.98 -4.28 -32.34
CA ASN A 390 -6.07 -3.19 -32.71
C ASN A 390 -5.32 -2.56 -31.52
N ASP A 391 -5.80 -2.72 -30.29
CA ASP A 391 -5.11 -2.18 -29.12
C ASP A 391 -3.81 -2.98 -28.85
N GLU A 392 -2.71 -2.30 -28.67
CA GLU A 392 -1.37 -2.88 -28.50
C GLU A 392 -1.33 -3.92 -27.36
N ALA A 393 -1.97 -3.64 -26.24
CA ALA A 393 -1.98 -4.55 -25.10
C ALA A 393 -2.72 -5.86 -25.40
N PHE A 394 -3.79 -5.83 -26.20
CA PHE A 394 -4.50 -7.03 -26.63
C PHE A 394 -3.75 -7.79 -27.71
N ILE A 395 -3.05 -7.12 -28.62
CA ILE A 395 -2.19 -7.76 -29.63
C ILE A 395 -1.02 -8.46 -28.98
N GLU A 396 -0.35 -7.82 -28.01
CA GLU A 396 0.70 -8.46 -27.21
C GLU A 396 0.19 -9.68 -26.46
N ALA A 397 -0.98 -9.56 -25.83
CA ALA A 397 -1.62 -10.68 -25.14
C ALA A 397 -1.96 -11.84 -26.12
N ALA A 398 -2.44 -11.55 -27.31
CA ALA A 398 -2.69 -12.56 -28.35
C ALA A 398 -1.41 -13.28 -28.76
N GLY A 399 -0.32 -12.52 -28.97
CA GLY A 399 1.00 -13.09 -29.26
C GLY A 399 1.52 -13.98 -28.13
N GLY A 400 1.40 -13.53 -26.89
CA GLY A 400 1.77 -14.31 -25.70
C GLY A 400 0.96 -15.60 -25.57
N LEU A 401 -0.37 -15.52 -25.79
CA LEU A 401 -1.25 -16.70 -25.78
C LEU A 401 -0.87 -17.71 -26.89
N ALA A 402 -0.60 -17.21 -28.10
CA ALA A 402 -0.17 -18.07 -29.21
C ALA A 402 1.17 -18.76 -28.90
N GLY A 403 2.15 -18.03 -28.37
CA GLY A 403 3.44 -18.59 -27.96
C GLY A 403 3.30 -19.64 -26.85
N ARG A 404 2.44 -19.38 -25.86
CA ARG A 404 2.12 -20.33 -24.79
C ARG A 404 1.44 -21.57 -25.33
N ALA A 405 0.39 -21.44 -26.15
CA ALA A 405 -0.31 -22.56 -26.76
C ALA A 405 0.63 -23.40 -27.61
N TRP A 406 1.53 -22.76 -28.36
CA TRP A 406 2.56 -23.45 -29.15
C TRP A 406 3.54 -24.24 -28.29
N SER A 407 4.03 -23.63 -27.19
CA SER A 407 4.98 -24.29 -26.29
C SER A 407 4.37 -25.47 -25.54
N GLU A 408 3.12 -25.35 -25.08
CA GLU A 408 2.39 -26.41 -24.37
C GLU A 408 1.99 -27.58 -25.26
N THR A 409 1.90 -27.38 -26.59
CA THR A 409 1.57 -28.42 -27.58
C THR A 409 2.79 -29.00 -28.31
N ARG A 410 3.99 -28.52 -28.02
CA ARG A 410 5.25 -28.93 -28.64
C ARG A 410 5.50 -30.45 -28.41
N GLY A 411 5.33 -31.24 -29.46
CA GLY A 411 5.52 -32.70 -29.44
C GLY A 411 4.27 -33.53 -29.72
N THR A 412 3.07 -32.95 -29.71
CA THR A 412 1.81 -33.64 -29.99
C THR A 412 1.25 -33.36 -31.40
N GLY A 413 1.79 -32.34 -32.12
CA GLY A 413 1.35 -31.97 -33.48
C GLY A 413 -0.11 -31.49 -33.58
N GLU A 414 -0.80 -31.29 -32.45
CA GLU A 414 -2.23 -31.01 -32.41
C GLU A 414 -2.51 -29.50 -32.36
N LEU A 415 -2.64 -28.88 -33.52
CA LEU A 415 -3.17 -27.52 -33.67
C LEU A 415 -4.52 -27.38 -32.95
N ASP A 416 -5.34 -28.42 -32.93
CA ASP A 416 -6.64 -28.48 -32.28
C ASP A 416 -6.54 -28.29 -30.75
N ARG A 417 -5.50 -28.85 -30.11
CA ARG A 417 -5.24 -28.67 -28.68
C ARG A 417 -4.77 -27.24 -28.35
N ALA A 418 -3.92 -26.67 -29.21
CA ALA A 418 -3.51 -25.27 -29.07
C ALA A 418 -4.70 -24.31 -29.20
N LEU A 419 -5.61 -24.56 -30.15
CA LEU A 419 -6.84 -23.79 -30.30
C LEU A 419 -7.79 -23.96 -29.10
N ARG A 420 -7.94 -25.17 -28.55
CA ARG A 420 -8.75 -25.40 -27.34
C ARG A 420 -8.18 -24.67 -26.11
N LEU A 421 -6.84 -24.66 -25.94
CA LEU A 421 -6.20 -23.88 -24.86
C LEU A 421 -6.38 -22.36 -25.03
N ALA A 422 -6.46 -21.90 -26.26
CA ALA A 422 -6.71 -20.47 -26.54
C ALA A 422 -8.17 -20.07 -26.34
N ILE A 423 -9.12 -21.02 -26.38
CA ILE A 423 -10.56 -20.79 -26.28
C ILE A 423 -11.08 -21.07 -24.85
N ALA A 424 -10.40 -21.92 -24.08
CA ALA A 424 -10.74 -22.24 -22.67
C ALA A 424 -10.32 -21.17 -21.68
#